data_4b37f29125c4e9df85240cda2ad28a30
#
_entry.id   4b37f29125c4e9df85240cda2ad28a30
#
_cell.length_a   1.000
_cell.length_b   1.000
_cell.length_c   1.000
_cell.angle_alpha   90.00
_cell.angle_beta   90.00
_cell.angle_gamma   90.00
#
_symmetry.space_group_name_H-M   'P 1'
#
loop_
_entity.id
_entity.type
_entity.pdbx_description
1 polymer ?
#
loop_
_entity_poly.entity_id
_entity_poly.type
_entity_poly.pdbx_seq_one_letter_code
_entity_poly.pdbx_strand_id
1 'polypeptide(L)'
;MDLETLEGIMKRTILAAITLLTAITLQAQKRVNNRMYNPDPAPVVSGDRLYVFTGHDLDTATYFRMPDWQLFSTTDMEHWTDHGIVLTTANFKWAKQGDNAWASQAIERNGKWYWYVAAEDTTKHLHGIGVAVADRPEGPWADPIGKPLIPGDWGFIDPTVFIDDDGQAWLFWGNNGCWYAKLNEDMISIDKSFANNGICDMRPMLDDEAQFGPKCLKMDYQLHKKVMKTGFEEAPWIYKIGDTYFLEYAAGGVPEHWAYSTAKSIHGPWHYEGRITDESPGSFTIHGGTIDFKGKSYLFYHDGIPSGGNGFRRTTAYREFQRKKDGRIPKINIQAE
;
A
#
# COMPACT_ATOMS: atom_id res chain seq x y z
N MET A 1 32.79 -39.25 34.93
CA MET A 1 31.48 -38.87 34.34
C MET A 1 30.97 -40.14 33.73
N ASP A 2 29.88 -40.67 34.26
CA ASP A 2 29.35 -41.95 33.81
C ASP A 2 28.60 -41.85 32.48
N LEU A 3 28.39 -42.99 31.84
CA LEU A 3 27.72 -43.05 30.53
C LEU A 3 26.29 -42.49 30.56
N GLU A 4 25.57 -42.60 31.66
CA GLU A 4 24.20 -42.09 31.82
C GLU A 4 24.15 -40.55 31.83
N THR A 5 25.17 -39.91 32.45
CA THR A 5 25.31 -38.45 32.46
C THR A 5 25.63 -37.90 31.07
N LEU A 6 26.43 -38.58 30.27
CA LEU A 6 26.76 -38.25 28.89
C LEU A 6 25.57 -38.41 27.95
N GLU A 7 24.79 -39.48 28.07
CA GLU A 7 23.55 -39.65 27.30
C GLU A 7 22.49 -38.62 27.66
N GLY A 8 22.36 -38.25 28.94
CA GLY A 8 21.43 -37.20 29.40
C GLY A 8 21.78 -35.82 28.84
N ILE A 9 23.06 -35.48 28.79
CA ILE A 9 23.56 -34.22 28.21
C ILE A 9 23.35 -34.23 26.69
N MET A 10 23.70 -35.31 25.99
CA MET A 10 23.49 -35.43 24.55
C MET A 10 21.99 -35.33 24.16
N LYS A 11 21.09 -36.01 24.89
CA LYS A 11 19.63 -35.92 24.63
C LYS A 11 19.10 -34.49 24.85
N ARG A 12 19.57 -33.79 25.89
CA ARG A 12 19.17 -32.37 26.13
C ARG A 12 19.74 -31.44 25.08
N THR A 13 20.97 -31.66 24.59
CA THR A 13 21.58 -30.85 23.53
C THR A 13 20.90 -31.07 22.18
N ILE A 14 20.57 -32.33 21.86
CA ILE A 14 19.80 -32.66 20.65
C ILE A 14 18.39 -32.12 20.71
N LEU A 15 17.69 -32.20 21.86
CA LEU A 15 16.37 -31.64 22.03
C LEU A 15 16.38 -30.11 21.94
N ALA A 16 17.39 -29.44 22.52
CA ALA A 16 17.57 -27.97 22.40
C ALA A 16 17.91 -27.55 20.95
N ALA A 17 18.72 -28.34 20.24
CA ALA A 17 19.02 -28.09 18.83
C ALA A 17 17.80 -28.28 17.93
N ILE A 18 16.97 -29.32 18.19
CA ILE A 18 15.71 -29.55 17.46
C ILE A 18 14.70 -28.43 17.78
N THR A 19 14.62 -27.96 19.01
CA THR A 19 13.72 -26.85 19.41
C THR A 19 14.21 -25.53 18.82
N LEU A 20 15.50 -25.33 18.63
CA LEU A 20 16.05 -24.13 17.96
C LEU A 20 15.88 -24.20 16.44
N LEU A 21 15.92 -25.39 15.82
CA LEU A 21 15.67 -25.55 14.38
C LEU A 21 14.17 -25.40 14.01
N THR A 22 13.25 -25.62 14.94
CA THR A 22 11.82 -25.41 14.68
C THR A 22 11.34 -23.97 14.84
N ALA A 23 12.21 -23.07 15.30
CA ALA A 23 11.88 -21.63 15.47
C ALA A 23 12.30 -20.75 14.28
N ILE A 24 13.00 -21.30 13.28
CA ILE A 24 13.32 -20.62 12.03
C ILE A 24 12.60 -21.34 10.89
N THR A 25 11.28 -21.37 10.94
CA THR A 25 10.54 -21.45 9.68
C THR A 25 10.67 -20.08 9.04
N LEU A 26 11.70 -19.90 8.24
CA LEU A 26 11.73 -18.83 7.26
C LEU A 26 10.46 -18.99 6.43
N GLN A 27 9.51 -18.07 6.64
CA GLN A 27 8.28 -18.12 5.86
C GLN A 27 8.64 -17.70 4.45
N ALA A 28 8.65 -18.67 3.54
CA ALA A 28 8.88 -18.43 2.12
C ALA A 28 7.96 -17.31 1.63
N GLN A 29 8.47 -16.48 0.76
CA GLN A 29 7.69 -15.47 0.06
C GLN A 29 6.55 -16.14 -0.70
N LYS A 30 5.32 -15.69 -0.44
CA LYS A 30 4.12 -16.19 -1.11
C LYS A 30 3.63 -15.16 -2.12
N ARG A 31 2.93 -15.61 -3.17
CA ARG A 31 2.40 -14.78 -4.27
C ARG A 31 0.93 -15.04 -4.48
N VAL A 32 0.20 -14.04 -4.96
CA VAL A 32 -1.23 -14.17 -5.27
C VAL A 32 -1.47 -14.93 -6.56
N ASN A 33 -0.58 -14.78 -7.55
CA ASN A 33 -0.51 -15.60 -8.77
C ASN A 33 0.90 -15.57 -9.39
N ASN A 34 1.08 -16.31 -10.52
CA ASN A 34 2.33 -16.34 -11.29
C ASN A 34 2.09 -16.10 -12.81
N ARG A 35 0.93 -15.56 -13.21
CA ARG A 35 0.53 -15.46 -14.61
C ARG A 35 0.82 -14.12 -15.24
N MET A 36 0.53 -13.04 -14.54
CA MET A 36 0.68 -11.66 -15.00
C MET A 36 1.39 -10.84 -13.94
N TYR A 37 2.06 -9.78 -14.35
CA TYR A 37 2.61 -8.82 -13.43
C TYR A 37 1.46 -8.02 -12.79
N ASN A 38 1.46 -7.94 -11.47
CA ASN A 38 0.39 -7.37 -10.66
C ASN A 38 0.96 -6.54 -9.53
N PRO A 39 1.53 -5.35 -9.84
CA PRO A 39 2.12 -4.46 -8.85
C PRO A 39 1.08 -3.78 -7.97
N ASP A 40 1.61 -3.05 -6.98
CA ASP A 40 0.88 -2.08 -6.15
C ASP A 40 -0.33 -2.70 -5.43
N PRO A 41 -0.12 -3.79 -4.64
CA PRO A 41 -1.21 -4.49 -3.99
C PRO A 41 -1.89 -3.65 -2.90
N ALA A 42 -3.21 -3.58 -2.96
CA ALA A 42 -4.07 -2.94 -1.98
C ALA A 42 -5.03 -3.98 -1.36
N PRO A 43 -4.66 -4.61 -0.22
CA PRO A 43 -5.49 -5.60 0.42
C PRO A 43 -6.66 -4.96 1.17
N VAL A 44 -7.84 -5.60 1.11
CA VAL A 44 -9.03 -5.22 1.88
C VAL A 44 -9.80 -6.44 2.32
N VAL A 45 -10.28 -6.44 3.56
CA VAL A 45 -11.13 -7.51 4.11
C VAL A 45 -12.59 -7.08 4.05
N SER A 46 -13.43 -7.95 3.48
CA SER A 46 -14.90 -7.82 3.56
C SER A 46 -15.50 -9.18 3.91
N GLY A 47 -16.23 -9.25 5.01
CA GLY A 47 -16.74 -10.49 5.57
C GLY A 47 -15.63 -11.47 5.97
N ASP A 48 -15.69 -12.68 5.46
CA ASP A 48 -14.71 -13.76 5.70
C ASP A 48 -13.60 -13.83 4.64
N ARG A 49 -13.56 -12.88 3.70
CA ARG A 49 -12.70 -12.90 2.52
C ARG A 49 -11.76 -11.69 2.49
N LEU A 50 -10.54 -11.95 2.10
CA LEU A 50 -9.55 -10.94 1.74
C LEU A 50 -9.55 -10.78 0.23
N TYR A 51 -9.63 -9.54 -0.24
CA TYR A 51 -9.47 -9.12 -1.62
C TYR A 51 -8.15 -8.37 -1.76
N VAL A 52 -7.49 -8.51 -2.91
CA VAL A 52 -6.28 -7.75 -3.24
C VAL A 52 -6.48 -7.12 -4.61
N PHE A 53 -6.61 -5.80 -4.61
CA PHE A 53 -6.67 -4.99 -5.82
C PHE A 53 -5.25 -4.66 -6.24
N THR A 54 -4.92 -4.78 -7.51
CA THR A 54 -3.57 -4.54 -8.04
C THR A 54 -3.61 -3.78 -9.34
N GLY A 55 -2.49 -3.15 -9.70
CA GLY A 55 -2.24 -2.73 -11.06
C GLY A 55 -1.94 -3.92 -11.98
N HIS A 56 -1.56 -3.61 -13.23
CA HIS A 56 -1.12 -4.57 -14.21
C HIS A 56 0.03 -3.96 -15.03
N ASP A 57 1.26 -4.38 -14.77
CA ASP A 57 2.40 -4.04 -15.62
C ASP A 57 2.37 -4.90 -16.89
N LEU A 58 2.49 -4.30 -18.06
CA LEU A 58 2.55 -5.05 -19.32
C LEU A 58 3.80 -5.95 -19.37
N ASP A 59 3.66 -7.15 -19.93
CA ASP A 59 4.76 -8.13 -20.09
C ASP A 59 5.97 -7.58 -20.86
N THR A 60 5.74 -6.58 -21.69
CA THR A 60 6.76 -5.90 -22.52
C THR A 60 7.21 -4.56 -21.94
N ALA A 61 6.77 -4.22 -20.71
CA ALA A 61 7.03 -2.91 -20.14
C ALA A 61 8.53 -2.64 -19.93
N THR A 62 8.96 -1.46 -20.36
CA THR A 62 10.27 -0.84 -20.09
C THR A 62 10.14 0.49 -19.39
N TYR A 63 8.93 0.84 -18.98
CA TYR A 63 8.48 1.96 -18.18
C TYR A 63 7.17 1.56 -17.52
N PHE A 64 6.56 2.39 -16.66
CA PHE A 64 5.28 2.13 -15.98
C PHE A 64 4.10 2.10 -16.97
N ARG A 65 4.05 1.04 -17.80
CA ARG A 65 3.01 0.79 -18.81
C ARG A 65 1.93 -0.10 -18.21
N MET A 66 0.87 0.52 -17.72
CA MET A 66 -0.19 -0.12 -16.95
C MET A 66 -1.56 0.22 -17.55
N PRO A 67 -2.22 -0.72 -18.27
CA PRO A 67 -3.48 -0.45 -19.00
C PRO A 67 -4.74 -0.57 -18.16
N ASP A 68 -4.70 -1.29 -17.03
CA ASP A 68 -5.87 -1.75 -16.30
C ASP A 68 -5.53 -2.25 -14.90
N TRP A 69 -6.55 -2.72 -14.17
CA TRP A 69 -6.44 -3.22 -12.80
C TRP A 69 -7.04 -4.61 -12.65
N GLN A 70 -6.42 -5.41 -11.79
CA GLN A 70 -6.76 -6.79 -11.52
C GLN A 70 -7.29 -6.97 -10.10
N LEU A 71 -7.98 -8.09 -9.87
CA LEU A 71 -8.52 -8.47 -8.57
C LEU A 71 -8.17 -9.92 -8.25
N PHE A 72 -7.73 -10.14 -7.01
CA PHE A 72 -7.52 -11.47 -6.43
C PHE A 72 -8.28 -11.57 -5.12
N SER A 73 -8.66 -12.80 -4.71
CA SER A 73 -9.27 -13.01 -3.42
C SER A 73 -8.93 -14.36 -2.81
N THR A 74 -9.00 -14.45 -1.49
CA THR A 74 -8.77 -15.67 -0.73
C THR A 74 -9.62 -15.69 0.55
N THR A 75 -9.87 -16.89 1.07
CA THR A 75 -10.45 -17.09 2.40
C THR A 75 -9.48 -17.72 3.38
N ASP A 76 -8.27 -18.15 2.95
CA ASP A 76 -7.33 -18.92 3.78
C ASP A 76 -5.86 -18.52 3.62
N MET A 77 -5.55 -17.56 2.74
CA MET A 77 -4.19 -17.13 2.38
C MET A 77 -3.33 -18.20 1.67
N GLU A 78 -3.96 -19.28 1.22
CA GLU A 78 -3.28 -20.38 0.52
C GLU A 78 -3.86 -20.60 -0.87
N HIS A 79 -5.20 -20.56 -0.98
CA HIS A 79 -5.92 -20.73 -2.24
C HIS A 79 -6.44 -19.38 -2.73
N TRP A 80 -5.96 -18.94 -3.88
CA TRP A 80 -6.31 -17.68 -4.47
C TRP A 80 -7.24 -17.83 -5.67
N THR A 81 -8.30 -17.03 -5.68
CA THR A 81 -9.14 -16.84 -6.86
C THR A 81 -8.60 -15.65 -7.63
N ASP A 82 -8.23 -15.89 -8.88
CA ASP A 82 -7.85 -14.85 -9.85
C ASP A 82 -9.10 -14.43 -10.63
N HIS A 83 -9.57 -13.21 -10.39
CA HIS A 83 -10.74 -12.64 -11.07
C HIS A 83 -10.37 -11.97 -12.41
N GLY A 84 -9.07 -11.89 -12.72
CA GLY A 84 -8.55 -11.23 -13.90
C GLY A 84 -8.66 -9.71 -13.84
N ILE A 85 -8.74 -9.11 -15.03
CA ILE A 85 -8.92 -7.66 -15.19
C ILE A 85 -10.40 -7.33 -14.97
N VAL A 86 -10.69 -6.52 -13.97
CA VAL A 86 -12.07 -6.15 -13.57
C VAL A 86 -12.37 -4.67 -13.74
N LEU A 87 -11.33 -3.83 -13.92
CA LEU A 87 -11.46 -2.39 -14.17
C LEU A 87 -10.40 -1.95 -15.18
N THR A 88 -10.76 -1.08 -16.09
CA THR A 88 -9.86 -0.56 -17.13
C THR A 88 -9.99 0.96 -17.24
N THR A 89 -9.04 1.61 -17.88
CA THR A 89 -9.13 3.05 -18.17
C THR A 89 -10.34 3.40 -19.04
N ALA A 90 -10.91 2.45 -19.79
CA ALA A 90 -12.13 2.66 -20.56
C ALA A 90 -13.38 2.95 -19.70
N ASN A 91 -13.37 2.58 -18.44
CA ASN A 91 -14.41 2.95 -17.48
C ASN A 91 -14.44 4.46 -17.17
N PHE A 92 -13.32 5.17 -17.41
CA PHE A 92 -13.14 6.58 -17.13
C PHE A 92 -12.99 7.38 -18.44
N LYS A 93 -14.03 8.11 -18.86
CA LYS A 93 -14.01 8.88 -20.12
C LYS A 93 -12.93 9.96 -20.18
N TRP A 94 -12.48 10.43 -19.02
CA TRP A 94 -11.47 11.47 -18.89
C TRP A 94 -10.04 10.90 -18.93
N ALA A 95 -9.87 9.60 -18.66
CA ALA A 95 -8.56 8.98 -18.56
C ALA A 95 -7.96 8.62 -19.92
N LYS A 96 -6.63 8.66 -20.00
CA LYS A 96 -5.88 8.12 -21.14
C LYS A 96 -6.15 6.63 -21.27
N GLN A 97 -6.54 6.22 -22.46
CA GLN A 97 -6.98 4.85 -22.71
C GLN A 97 -5.79 3.89 -22.88
N GLY A 98 -5.86 2.74 -22.21
CA GLY A 98 -4.92 1.63 -22.37
C GLY A 98 -3.52 1.87 -21.80
N ASP A 99 -3.35 2.88 -20.94
CA ASP A 99 -2.08 3.16 -20.30
C ASP A 99 -2.26 4.05 -19.04
N ASN A 100 -1.21 4.12 -18.20
CA ASN A 100 -1.13 5.00 -17.02
C ASN A 100 -2.26 4.79 -16.00
N ALA A 101 -2.73 3.54 -15.86
CA ALA A 101 -3.65 3.06 -14.82
C ALA A 101 -2.82 2.62 -13.60
N TRP A 102 -2.39 3.57 -12.77
CA TRP A 102 -1.41 3.31 -11.73
C TRP A 102 -2.05 2.87 -10.41
N ALA A 103 -1.29 2.91 -9.31
CA ALA A 103 -1.73 2.38 -8.03
C ALA A 103 -3.11 2.87 -7.59
N SER A 104 -3.81 2.04 -6.82
CA SER A 104 -5.22 2.24 -6.50
C SER A 104 -5.60 1.49 -5.24
N GLN A 105 -6.72 1.87 -4.61
CA GLN A 105 -7.31 1.12 -3.50
C GLN A 105 -8.83 1.15 -3.55
N ALA A 106 -9.46 0.05 -3.18
CA ALA A 106 -10.90 -0.04 -2.99
C ALA A 106 -11.29 -0.19 -1.52
N ILE A 107 -12.51 0.23 -1.20
CA ILE A 107 -13.13 0.03 0.13
C ILE A 107 -14.63 -0.24 -0.03
N GLU A 108 -15.18 -1.02 0.89
CA GLU A 108 -16.63 -1.22 0.99
C GLU A 108 -17.22 -0.24 2.00
N ARG A 109 -18.37 0.34 1.65
CA ARG A 109 -19.21 1.12 2.57
C ARG A 109 -20.70 0.92 2.25
N ASN A 110 -21.48 0.50 3.24
CA ASN A 110 -22.95 0.35 3.13
C ASN A 110 -23.37 -0.56 1.97
N GLY A 111 -22.66 -1.66 1.73
CA GLY A 111 -22.95 -2.62 0.67
C GLY A 111 -22.57 -2.15 -0.75
N LYS A 112 -21.83 -1.07 -0.86
CA LYS A 112 -21.24 -0.59 -2.12
C LYS A 112 -19.72 -0.54 -2.02
N TRP A 113 -19.08 -0.77 -3.16
CA TRP A 113 -17.63 -0.70 -3.31
C TRP A 113 -17.25 0.58 -4.04
N TYR A 114 -16.18 1.21 -3.54
CA TYR A 114 -15.61 2.43 -4.09
C TYR A 114 -14.14 2.19 -4.37
N TRP A 115 -13.73 2.30 -5.63
CA TRP A 115 -12.35 2.05 -6.07
C TRP A 115 -11.72 3.36 -6.54
N TYR A 116 -10.80 3.88 -5.75
CA TYR A 116 -10.04 5.08 -6.06
C TYR A 116 -8.81 4.70 -6.86
N VAL A 117 -8.61 5.34 -8.00
CA VAL A 117 -7.58 5.01 -8.99
C VAL A 117 -6.78 6.24 -9.36
N ALA A 118 -5.47 6.08 -9.61
CA ALA A 118 -4.67 7.09 -10.27
C ALA A 118 -4.65 6.83 -11.77
N ALA A 119 -5.05 7.81 -12.58
CA ALA A 119 -5.01 7.72 -14.04
C ALA A 119 -4.64 9.07 -14.68
N GLU A 120 -4.01 9.03 -15.86
CA GLU A 120 -3.67 10.27 -16.60
C GLU A 120 -4.93 10.94 -17.15
N ASP A 121 -5.17 12.19 -16.76
CA ASP A 121 -6.22 13.04 -17.33
C ASP A 121 -5.79 13.54 -18.73
N THR A 122 -6.54 13.17 -19.75
CA THR A 122 -6.24 13.52 -21.15
C THR A 122 -6.27 15.01 -21.43
N THR A 123 -6.93 15.81 -20.58
CA THR A 123 -7.03 17.27 -20.77
C THR A 123 -5.81 18.01 -20.23
N LYS A 124 -5.18 17.47 -19.19
CA LYS A 124 -4.04 18.09 -18.50
C LYS A 124 -2.73 17.37 -18.73
N HIS A 125 -2.77 16.10 -19.18
CA HIS A 125 -1.61 15.21 -19.26
C HIS A 125 -0.89 15.04 -17.92
N LEU A 126 -1.63 15.05 -16.83
CA LEU A 126 -1.21 14.85 -15.47
C LEU A 126 -2.10 13.79 -14.82
N HIS A 127 -1.60 13.07 -13.82
CA HIS A 127 -2.42 12.13 -13.09
C HIS A 127 -3.45 12.86 -12.23
N GLY A 128 -4.64 12.27 -12.13
CA GLY A 128 -5.69 12.63 -11.20
C GLY A 128 -6.25 11.40 -10.51
N ILE A 129 -6.94 11.61 -9.38
CA ILE A 129 -7.59 10.53 -8.66
C ILE A 129 -9.04 10.45 -9.14
N GLY A 130 -9.41 9.29 -9.73
CA GLY A 130 -10.79 8.94 -10.07
C GLY A 130 -11.43 8.07 -9.01
N VAL A 131 -12.73 7.84 -9.12
CA VAL A 131 -13.46 6.85 -8.34
C VAL A 131 -14.40 6.05 -9.22
N ALA A 132 -14.38 4.73 -9.11
CA ALA A 132 -15.36 3.82 -9.69
C ALA A 132 -16.22 3.21 -8.57
N VAL A 133 -17.49 2.93 -8.87
CA VAL A 133 -18.46 2.36 -7.93
C VAL A 133 -19.01 1.05 -8.49
N ALA A 134 -19.22 0.07 -7.62
CA ALA A 134 -19.84 -1.22 -7.91
C ALA A 134 -20.63 -1.74 -6.71
N ASP A 135 -21.51 -2.72 -6.93
CA ASP A 135 -22.25 -3.41 -5.86
C ASP A 135 -21.44 -4.60 -5.27
N ARG A 136 -20.37 -5.00 -5.94
CA ARG A 136 -19.47 -6.08 -5.52
C ARG A 136 -18.06 -5.85 -6.05
N PRO A 137 -17.03 -6.43 -5.43
CA PRO A 137 -15.63 -6.15 -5.80
C PRO A 137 -15.25 -6.60 -7.21
N GLU A 138 -15.94 -7.59 -7.77
CA GLU A 138 -15.73 -8.05 -9.16
C GLU A 138 -16.37 -7.12 -10.20
N GLY A 139 -17.14 -6.12 -9.75
CA GLY A 139 -17.87 -5.20 -10.62
C GLY A 139 -19.25 -5.70 -11.02
N PRO A 140 -19.87 -5.17 -12.09
CA PRO A 140 -19.29 -4.19 -13.01
C PRO A 140 -19.05 -2.82 -12.36
N TRP A 141 -17.92 -2.20 -12.70
CA TRP A 141 -17.50 -0.90 -12.18
C TRP A 141 -17.94 0.24 -13.11
N ALA A 142 -18.34 1.36 -12.52
CA ALA A 142 -18.72 2.54 -13.28
C ALA A 142 -18.14 3.82 -12.64
N ASP A 143 -17.69 4.77 -13.46
CA ASP A 143 -17.33 6.12 -13.03
C ASP A 143 -18.61 6.95 -12.85
N PRO A 144 -18.97 7.33 -11.61
CA PRO A 144 -20.22 8.03 -11.35
C PRO A 144 -20.15 9.53 -11.66
N ILE A 145 -18.95 10.10 -11.81
CA ILE A 145 -18.75 11.56 -11.91
C ILE A 145 -18.22 12.03 -13.26
N GLY A 146 -17.66 11.13 -14.07
CA GLY A 146 -17.20 11.42 -15.44
C GLY A 146 -16.01 12.39 -15.54
N LYS A 147 -15.29 12.60 -14.45
CA LYS A 147 -14.11 13.45 -14.33
C LYS A 147 -13.29 13.03 -13.10
N PRO A 148 -12.02 13.44 -12.96
CA PRO A 148 -11.27 13.19 -11.74
C PRO A 148 -11.99 13.74 -10.51
N LEU A 149 -12.07 12.95 -9.44
CA LEU A 149 -12.51 13.40 -8.11
C LEU A 149 -11.53 14.44 -7.56
N ILE A 150 -10.22 14.12 -7.64
CA ILE A 150 -9.13 15.05 -7.36
C ILE A 150 -8.46 15.37 -8.69
N PRO A 151 -8.60 16.61 -9.20
CA PRO A 151 -8.01 17.02 -10.46
C PRO A 151 -6.48 16.90 -10.44
N GLY A 152 -5.90 16.48 -11.54
CA GLY A 152 -4.51 16.17 -11.71
C GLY A 152 -3.53 17.28 -11.31
N ASP A 153 -2.49 16.87 -10.64
CA ASP A 153 -1.21 17.55 -10.44
C ASP A 153 -0.11 16.51 -10.56
N TRP A 154 1.16 16.93 -10.60
CA TRP A 154 2.26 16.02 -10.85
C TRP A 154 2.39 14.90 -9.81
N GLY A 155 2.11 15.17 -8.55
CA GLY A 155 2.21 14.21 -7.47
C GLY A 155 0.89 13.52 -7.09
N PHE A 156 -0.18 13.67 -7.87
CA PHE A 156 -1.50 13.15 -7.47
C PHE A 156 -1.71 11.73 -7.98
N ILE A 157 -0.99 10.79 -7.34
CA ILE A 157 -1.06 9.34 -7.56
C ILE A 157 -1.23 8.62 -6.23
N ASP A 158 -1.35 7.30 -6.27
CA ASP A 158 -1.34 6.38 -5.11
C ASP A 158 -2.42 6.68 -4.07
N PRO A 159 -3.70 6.68 -4.46
CA PRO A 159 -4.77 6.91 -3.50
C PRO A 159 -4.90 5.75 -2.50
N THR A 160 -5.10 6.10 -1.23
CA THR A 160 -5.52 5.19 -0.17
C THR A 160 -6.72 5.77 0.56
N VAL A 161 -7.69 4.94 0.90
CA VAL A 161 -8.95 5.35 1.52
C VAL A 161 -9.12 4.67 2.87
N PHE A 162 -9.60 5.42 3.85
CA PHE A 162 -9.82 4.96 5.21
C PHE A 162 -11.15 5.48 5.75
N ILE A 163 -11.90 4.64 6.45
CA ILE A 163 -13.11 5.04 7.19
C ILE A 163 -12.80 4.94 8.67
N ASP A 164 -12.87 6.07 9.37
CA ASP A 164 -12.61 6.15 10.80
C ASP A 164 -13.78 5.59 11.64
N ASP A 165 -13.55 5.39 12.93
CA ASP A 165 -14.54 4.83 13.87
C ASP A 165 -15.83 5.67 13.99
N ASP A 166 -15.76 6.97 13.70
CA ASP A 166 -16.91 7.87 13.65
C ASP A 166 -17.68 7.81 12.31
N GLY A 167 -17.23 6.95 11.38
CA GLY A 167 -17.79 6.80 10.04
C GLY A 167 -17.30 7.84 9.02
N GLN A 168 -16.40 8.76 9.42
CA GLN A 168 -15.81 9.71 8.49
C GLN A 168 -14.82 9.01 7.57
N ALA A 169 -15.02 9.16 6.25
CA ALA A 169 -14.09 8.64 5.26
C ALA A 169 -13.06 9.70 4.86
N TRP A 170 -11.82 9.25 4.70
CA TRP A 170 -10.66 10.05 4.36
C TRP A 170 -9.95 9.45 3.15
N LEU A 171 -9.53 10.27 2.22
CA LEU A 171 -8.74 9.90 1.05
C LEU A 171 -7.37 10.52 1.16
N PHE A 172 -6.32 9.70 1.13
CA PHE A 172 -4.91 10.11 1.11
C PHE A 172 -4.30 9.77 -0.24
N TRP A 173 -3.29 10.52 -0.67
CA TRP A 173 -2.55 10.24 -1.90
C TRP A 173 -1.22 10.99 -1.91
N GLY A 174 -0.33 10.62 -2.83
CA GLY A 174 0.78 11.49 -3.17
C GLY A 174 2.08 10.80 -3.56
N ASN A 175 2.85 11.54 -4.35
CA ASN A 175 4.25 11.28 -4.67
C ASN A 175 5.04 12.57 -4.45
N ASN A 176 6.22 12.48 -3.81
CA ASN A 176 7.03 13.63 -3.35
C ASN A 176 6.29 14.58 -2.40
N GLY A 177 5.20 14.16 -1.86
CA GLY A 177 4.37 14.84 -0.89
C GLY A 177 3.16 13.98 -0.60
N CYS A 178 2.58 14.14 0.57
CA CYS A 178 1.36 13.45 0.97
C CYS A 178 0.25 14.46 1.19
N TRP A 179 -0.91 14.19 0.64
CA TRP A 179 -2.12 15.00 0.80
C TRP A 179 -3.26 14.14 1.28
N TYR A 180 -4.26 14.75 1.89
CA TYR A 180 -5.50 14.08 2.21
C TYR A 180 -6.70 15.02 2.11
N ALA A 181 -7.86 14.42 1.89
CA ALA A 181 -9.15 15.09 1.83
C ALA A 181 -10.18 14.35 2.68
N LYS A 182 -11.11 15.11 3.21
CA LYS A 182 -12.32 14.60 3.83
C LYS A 182 -13.32 14.24 2.74
N LEU A 183 -13.73 12.97 2.65
CA LEU A 183 -14.80 12.56 1.75
C LEU A 183 -16.17 12.90 2.35
N ASN A 184 -17.11 13.27 1.49
CA ASN A 184 -18.51 13.33 1.87
C ASN A 184 -19.08 11.91 2.03
N GLU A 185 -20.29 11.78 2.58
CA GLU A 185 -20.96 10.49 2.80
C GLU A 185 -21.20 9.71 1.50
N ASP A 186 -21.29 10.38 0.37
CA ASP A 186 -21.46 9.79 -0.95
C ASP A 186 -20.21 9.05 -1.45
N MET A 187 -19.05 9.22 -0.81
CA MET A 187 -17.77 8.64 -1.18
C MET A 187 -17.23 9.05 -2.57
N ILE A 188 -17.93 9.91 -3.28
CA ILE A 188 -17.60 10.34 -4.65
C ILE A 188 -17.42 11.87 -4.77
N SER A 189 -17.40 12.56 -3.65
CA SER A 189 -17.09 13.99 -3.55
C SER A 189 -16.31 14.31 -2.27
N ILE A 190 -15.61 15.46 -2.26
CA ILE A 190 -14.84 15.92 -1.10
C ILE A 190 -15.54 17.10 -0.41
N ASP A 191 -15.36 17.20 0.91
CA ASP A 191 -15.81 18.34 1.70
C ASP A 191 -14.91 19.55 1.45
N LYS A 192 -15.35 20.47 0.59
CA LYS A 192 -14.58 21.67 0.23
C LYS A 192 -14.45 22.69 1.36
N SER A 193 -15.21 22.55 2.44
CA SER A 193 -15.06 23.38 3.64
C SER A 193 -13.88 22.98 4.50
N PHE A 194 -13.38 21.74 4.31
CA PHE A 194 -12.23 21.22 4.99
C PHE A 194 -10.93 21.80 4.40
N ALA A 195 -9.99 22.20 5.25
CA ALA A 195 -8.64 22.68 4.89
C ALA A 195 -8.62 23.72 3.73
N ASN A 196 -7.66 23.62 2.83
CA ASN A 196 -7.55 24.50 1.67
C ASN A 196 -8.38 23.94 0.50
N ASN A 197 -9.61 24.40 0.35
CA ASN A 197 -10.55 23.95 -0.70
C ASN A 197 -10.72 22.41 -0.74
N GLY A 198 -10.78 21.79 0.45
CA GLY A 198 -11.00 20.36 0.62
C GLY A 198 -9.74 19.51 0.68
N ILE A 199 -8.55 20.07 0.46
CA ILE A 199 -7.28 19.34 0.43
C ILE A 199 -6.32 19.87 1.49
N CYS A 200 -5.78 18.95 2.30
CA CYS A 200 -4.76 19.23 3.28
C CYS A 200 -3.41 18.63 2.83
N ASP A 201 -2.37 19.44 2.93
CA ASP A 201 -0.98 19.01 2.72
C ASP A 201 -0.42 18.47 4.04
N MET A 202 0.05 17.22 4.04
CA MET A 202 0.56 16.56 5.25
C MET A 202 2.03 16.83 5.53
N ARG A 203 2.78 17.36 4.59
CA ARG A 203 4.23 17.55 4.78
C ARG A 203 4.58 18.26 6.08
N PRO A 204 3.85 19.32 6.51
CA PRO A 204 4.11 19.97 7.79
C PRO A 204 3.75 19.13 9.02
N MET A 205 3.07 18.00 8.85
CA MET A 205 2.60 17.15 9.95
C MET A 205 3.46 15.91 10.17
N LEU A 206 4.39 15.61 9.26
CA LEU A 206 5.33 14.51 9.41
C LEU A 206 6.44 14.89 10.39
N ASP A 207 7.12 13.92 10.95
CA ASP A 207 8.06 14.09 12.09
C ASP A 207 9.27 14.97 11.75
N ASP A 208 9.52 15.23 10.49
CA ASP A 208 10.54 16.16 10.04
C ASP A 208 10.06 17.63 9.98
N GLU A 209 8.90 17.93 10.55
CA GLU A 209 8.31 19.27 10.56
C GLU A 209 9.28 20.35 11.06
N ALA A 210 10.07 20.05 12.09
CA ALA A 210 11.08 20.96 12.61
C ALA A 210 12.14 21.36 11.56
N GLN A 211 12.39 20.49 10.57
CA GLN A 211 13.33 20.70 9.47
C GLN A 211 12.66 21.39 8.30
N PHE A 212 11.38 21.18 8.09
CA PHE A 212 10.65 21.61 6.92
C PHE A 212 9.72 22.79 7.18
N GLY A 213 9.02 22.82 8.29
CA GLY A 213 8.05 23.86 8.63
C GLY A 213 7.07 24.23 7.50
N PRO A 214 6.22 25.22 7.70
CA PRO A 214 5.24 25.65 6.69
C PRO A 214 5.83 26.10 5.35
N LYS A 215 7.12 26.43 5.32
CA LYS A 215 7.82 26.86 4.09
C LYS A 215 8.10 25.71 3.11
N CYS A 216 7.97 24.47 3.55
CA CYS A 216 8.26 23.30 2.73
C CYS A 216 7.16 22.94 1.74
N LEU A 217 6.03 23.62 1.77
CA LEU A 217 4.93 23.47 0.82
C LEU A 217 5.32 23.72 -0.66
N LYS A 218 6.52 24.20 -0.92
CA LYS A 218 7.06 24.45 -2.26
C LYS A 218 8.47 23.87 -2.42
N MET A 219 8.72 22.72 -1.82
CA MET A 219 10.06 22.16 -1.79
C MET A 219 10.51 21.66 -3.16
N ASP A 220 11.74 21.99 -3.51
CA ASP A 220 12.47 21.33 -4.59
C ASP A 220 12.66 19.84 -4.21
N TYR A 221 12.30 18.97 -5.13
CA TYR A 221 12.44 17.52 -5.01
C TYR A 221 13.85 17.06 -4.58
N GLN A 222 14.89 17.73 -5.06
CA GLN A 222 16.27 17.38 -4.69
C GLN A 222 16.61 17.79 -3.25
N LEU A 223 15.98 18.82 -2.73
CA LEU A 223 16.13 19.21 -1.34
C LEU A 223 15.38 18.26 -0.43
N HIS A 224 14.19 17.84 -0.83
CA HIS A 224 13.39 16.82 -0.15
C HIS A 224 14.20 15.54 0.08
N LYS A 225 14.81 14.97 -0.95
CA LYS A 225 15.68 13.76 -0.82
C LYS A 225 16.86 13.95 0.14
N LYS A 226 17.40 15.15 0.27
CA LYS A 226 18.55 15.41 1.15
C LYS A 226 18.18 15.54 2.62
N VAL A 227 16.96 15.98 2.90
CA VAL A 227 16.61 16.50 4.22
C VAL A 227 15.62 15.57 4.95
N MET A 228 14.71 14.90 4.26
CA MET A 228 13.75 14.01 4.94
C MET A 228 14.39 12.70 5.40
N LYS A 229 14.61 12.56 6.70
CA LYS A 229 15.01 11.27 7.30
C LYS A 229 13.90 10.23 7.20
N THR A 230 12.66 10.63 7.32
CA THR A 230 11.46 9.82 7.07
C THR A 230 11.34 9.50 5.60
N GLY A 231 11.75 10.45 4.75
CA GLY A 231 11.86 10.30 3.32
C GLY A 231 10.61 9.83 2.63
N PHE A 232 9.40 10.31 3.05
CA PHE A 232 8.18 9.99 2.31
C PHE A 232 8.40 10.22 0.81
N GLU A 233 8.21 9.19 0.02
CA GLU A 233 8.35 9.24 -1.43
C GLU A 233 6.98 9.13 -2.08
N GLU A 234 6.22 8.04 -1.79
CA GLU A 234 4.91 7.75 -2.38
C GLU A 234 4.14 6.68 -1.60
N ALA A 235 3.06 6.17 -2.18
CA ALA A 235 2.33 4.99 -1.72
C ALA A 235 1.82 5.08 -0.27
N PRO A 236 1.09 6.11 0.14
CA PRO A 236 0.52 6.17 1.48
C PRO A 236 -0.46 5.02 1.70
N TRP A 237 -0.40 4.40 2.88
CA TRP A 237 -1.33 3.36 3.33
C TRP A 237 -1.78 3.69 4.75
N ILE A 238 -3.04 4.07 4.92
CA ILE A 238 -3.60 4.58 6.18
C ILE A 238 -4.56 3.58 6.82
N TYR A 239 -4.41 3.36 8.12
CA TYR A 239 -5.35 2.59 8.94
C TYR A 239 -5.22 2.95 10.41
N LYS A 240 -6.06 2.35 11.28
CA LYS A 240 -6.11 2.60 12.71
C LYS A 240 -6.14 1.30 13.51
N ILE A 241 -5.42 1.26 14.62
CA ILE A 241 -5.48 0.17 15.61
C ILE A 241 -5.68 0.82 16.99
N GLY A 242 -6.82 0.54 17.63
CA GLY A 242 -7.21 1.24 18.84
C GLY A 242 -7.22 2.76 18.61
N ASP A 243 -6.52 3.51 19.46
CA ASP A 243 -6.45 4.98 19.39
C ASP A 243 -5.27 5.49 18.54
N THR A 244 -4.62 4.62 17.77
CA THR A 244 -3.40 4.98 17.02
C THR A 244 -3.62 4.83 15.53
N TYR A 245 -3.39 5.91 14.81
CA TYR A 245 -3.34 5.92 13.35
C TYR A 245 -1.96 5.50 12.89
N PHE A 246 -1.91 4.71 11.83
CA PHE A 246 -0.71 4.23 11.17
C PHE A 246 -0.73 4.73 9.72
N LEU A 247 0.33 5.38 9.31
CA LEU A 247 0.58 5.74 7.92
C LEU A 247 1.85 5.02 7.49
N GLU A 248 1.68 4.01 6.64
CA GLU A 248 2.80 3.33 5.98
C GLU A 248 3.04 3.99 4.63
N TYR A 249 4.27 3.91 4.10
CA TYR A 249 4.62 4.55 2.82
C TYR A 249 5.95 4.05 2.27
N ALA A 250 6.14 4.22 0.97
CA ALA A 250 7.45 4.12 0.33
C ALA A 250 8.32 5.32 0.71
N ALA A 251 9.57 5.08 1.06
CA ALA A 251 10.46 6.07 1.65
C ALA A 251 11.89 5.96 1.16
N GLY A 252 12.64 7.06 1.29
CA GLY A 252 14.10 7.10 1.19
C GLY A 252 14.65 7.36 -0.20
N GLY A 253 13.80 7.65 -1.16
CA GLY A 253 14.18 7.80 -2.56
C GLY A 253 14.39 6.47 -3.27
N VAL A 254 14.80 6.49 -4.51
CA VAL A 254 14.99 5.30 -5.35
C VAL A 254 16.40 4.73 -5.19
N PRO A 255 16.57 3.43 -4.83
CA PRO A 255 15.53 2.44 -4.50
C PRO A 255 14.83 2.71 -3.17
N GLU A 256 13.53 2.44 -3.16
CA GLU A 256 12.67 2.70 -2.02
C GLU A 256 12.66 1.56 -1.00
N HIS A 257 12.33 1.91 0.24
CA HIS A 257 12.03 0.96 1.31
C HIS A 257 10.65 1.28 1.92
N TRP A 258 10.01 0.28 2.56
CA TRP A 258 8.74 0.49 3.24
C TRP A 258 8.98 1.00 4.67
N ALA A 259 8.31 2.08 5.04
CA ALA A 259 8.42 2.71 6.36
C ALA A 259 7.04 3.10 6.90
N TYR A 260 6.98 3.56 8.14
CA TYR A 260 5.73 4.04 8.71
C TYR A 260 5.92 5.11 9.78
N SER A 261 4.87 5.88 9.95
CA SER A 261 4.67 6.84 11.04
C SER A 261 3.38 6.53 11.78
N THR A 262 3.26 7.00 13.03
CA THR A 262 2.03 6.90 13.85
C THR A 262 1.58 8.25 14.35
N ALA A 263 0.28 8.37 14.63
CA ALA A 263 -0.29 9.56 15.25
C ALA A 263 -1.47 9.21 16.18
N LYS A 264 -1.83 10.14 17.06
CA LYS A 264 -3.05 10.05 17.90
C LYS A 264 -4.24 10.79 17.29
N SER A 265 -4.02 11.50 16.21
CA SER A 265 -5.04 12.16 15.41
C SER A 265 -4.71 11.96 13.92
N ILE A 266 -5.74 11.81 13.10
CA ILE A 266 -5.55 11.74 11.64
C ILE A 266 -4.92 13.02 11.07
N HIS A 267 -5.01 14.10 11.80
CA HIS A 267 -4.39 15.38 11.49
C HIS A 267 -2.95 15.51 12.01
N GLY A 268 -2.38 14.45 12.59
CA GLY A 268 -1.05 14.46 13.19
C GLY A 268 -1.02 15.12 14.60
N PRO A 269 0.18 15.47 15.11
CA PRO A 269 1.47 15.26 14.45
C PRO A 269 1.78 13.77 14.25
N TRP A 270 2.46 13.45 13.15
CA TRP A 270 2.88 12.12 12.80
C TRP A 270 4.33 11.88 13.25
N HIS A 271 4.58 10.75 13.89
CA HIS A 271 5.88 10.37 14.45
C HIS A 271 6.45 9.18 13.68
N TYR A 272 7.65 9.34 13.14
CA TYR A 272 8.35 8.28 12.44
C TYR A 272 8.72 7.13 13.37
N GLU A 273 8.30 5.92 13.03
CA GLU A 273 8.53 4.73 13.83
C GLU A 273 9.66 3.85 13.28
N GLY A 274 10.01 4.00 12.01
CA GLY A 274 11.11 3.29 11.38
C GLY A 274 10.76 2.56 10.09
N ARG A 275 11.73 1.79 9.61
CA ARG A 275 11.57 0.94 8.43
C ARG A 275 10.80 -0.33 8.78
N ILE A 276 9.84 -0.69 7.92
CA ILE A 276 9.16 -1.98 7.93
C ILE A 276 10.00 -2.99 7.14
N THR A 277 10.52 -2.58 5.96
CA THR A 277 11.37 -3.43 5.13
C THR A 277 12.63 -2.71 4.68
N ASP A 278 13.60 -3.43 4.13
CA ASP A 278 14.61 -2.88 3.23
C ASP A 278 14.01 -2.74 1.81
N GLU A 279 14.84 -2.41 0.83
CA GLU A 279 14.43 -2.23 -0.56
C GLU A 279 13.77 -3.49 -1.12
N SER A 280 12.85 -3.33 -2.07
CA SER A 280 12.15 -4.45 -2.67
C SER A 280 13.07 -5.28 -3.58
N PRO A 281 13.07 -6.62 -3.46
CA PRO A 281 13.93 -7.47 -4.29
C PRO A 281 13.63 -7.31 -5.78
N GLY A 282 14.64 -6.93 -6.57
CA GLY A 282 14.50 -6.80 -8.02
C GLY A 282 13.60 -5.66 -8.50
N SER A 283 13.19 -4.76 -7.61
CA SER A 283 12.45 -3.54 -7.93
C SER A 283 13.11 -2.32 -7.29
N PHE A 284 13.05 -1.19 -7.93
CA PHE A 284 13.52 0.07 -7.39
C PHE A 284 12.40 0.87 -6.70
N THR A 285 11.15 0.45 -6.85
CA THR A 285 9.99 0.95 -6.10
C THR A 285 9.46 -0.14 -5.17
N ILE A 286 8.73 0.28 -4.13
CA ILE A 286 7.94 -0.60 -3.27
C ILE A 286 6.59 0.04 -3.00
N HIS A 287 5.51 -0.73 -3.15
CA HIS A 287 4.15 -0.31 -2.84
C HIS A 287 3.39 -1.48 -2.23
N GLY A 288 2.53 -1.19 -1.26
CA GLY A 288 1.73 -2.22 -0.63
C GLY A 288 1.00 -1.72 0.61
N GLY A 289 0.85 -2.60 1.59
CA GLY A 289 0.22 -2.25 2.86
C GLY A 289 0.10 -3.46 3.77
N THR A 290 -0.02 -3.20 5.07
CA THR A 290 -0.30 -4.25 6.03
C THR A 290 -1.81 -4.41 6.24
N ILE A 291 -2.24 -5.65 6.51
CA ILE A 291 -3.62 -6.00 6.79
C ILE A 291 -3.68 -7.12 7.83
N ASP A 292 -4.68 -7.09 8.70
CA ASP A 292 -4.98 -8.18 9.61
C ASP A 292 -6.11 -9.03 9.04
N PHE A 293 -5.89 -10.35 8.96
CA PHE A 293 -6.86 -11.30 8.44
C PHE A 293 -6.85 -12.60 9.24
N LYS A 294 -8.03 -13.01 9.76
CA LYS A 294 -8.20 -14.24 10.55
C LYS A 294 -7.18 -14.39 11.69
N GLY A 295 -6.93 -13.30 12.42
CA GLY A 295 -6.06 -13.28 13.60
C GLY A 295 -4.57 -13.26 13.31
N LYS A 296 -4.17 -13.07 12.06
CA LYS A 296 -2.78 -12.92 11.61
C LYS A 296 -2.59 -11.60 10.88
N SER A 297 -1.36 -11.07 10.91
CA SER A 297 -1.00 -9.86 10.18
C SER A 297 -0.17 -10.20 8.96
N TYR A 298 -0.43 -9.53 7.86
CA TYR A 298 0.24 -9.73 6.58
C TYR A 298 0.72 -8.39 6.03
N LEU A 299 1.94 -8.38 5.49
CA LEU A 299 2.46 -7.33 4.63
C LEU A 299 2.32 -7.78 3.18
N PHE A 300 1.58 -7.03 2.39
CA PHE A 300 1.55 -7.14 0.94
C PHE A 300 2.51 -6.11 0.34
N TYR A 301 3.24 -6.48 -0.70
CA TYR A 301 4.17 -5.63 -1.41
C TYR A 301 4.40 -6.17 -2.82
N HIS A 302 5.04 -5.41 -3.68
CA HIS A 302 5.48 -5.95 -4.97
C HIS A 302 7.01 -6.11 -5.02
N ASP A 303 7.48 -7.00 -5.89
CA ASP A 303 8.89 -7.18 -6.25
C ASP A 303 9.08 -7.47 -7.74
N GLY A 304 10.32 -7.42 -8.19
CA GLY A 304 10.71 -7.72 -9.57
C GLY A 304 11.31 -9.10 -9.80
N ILE A 305 11.26 -10.01 -8.81
CA ILE A 305 11.92 -11.33 -8.92
C ILE A 305 11.42 -12.14 -10.12
N PRO A 306 10.10 -12.29 -10.38
CA PRO A 306 9.61 -13.09 -11.50
C PRO A 306 10.02 -12.56 -12.87
N SER A 307 10.32 -11.28 -12.98
CA SER A 307 10.80 -10.65 -14.22
C SER A 307 12.33 -10.64 -14.38
N GLY A 308 13.06 -11.27 -13.44
CA GLY A 308 14.52 -11.23 -13.42
C GLY A 308 15.11 -9.90 -12.99
N GLY A 309 14.39 -9.12 -12.18
CA GLY A 309 14.85 -7.84 -11.63
C GLY A 309 14.43 -6.63 -12.50
N ASN A 310 13.34 -6.75 -13.26
CA ASN A 310 12.81 -5.61 -14.00
C ASN A 310 11.79 -4.85 -13.16
N GLY A 311 12.16 -3.65 -12.70
CA GLY A 311 11.32 -2.78 -11.85
C GLY A 311 10.08 -2.20 -12.54
N PHE A 312 9.85 -2.47 -13.82
CA PHE A 312 8.63 -2.13 -14.57
C PHE A 312 7.75 -3.36 -14.88
N ARG A 313 8.09 -4.53 -14.32
CA ARG A 313 7.35 -5.79 -14.42
C ARG A 313 7.32 -6.46 -13.06
N ARG A 314 6.53 -5.89 -12.19
CA ARG A 314 6.48 -6.17 -10.76
C ARG A 314 5.35 -7.15 -10.44
N THR A 315 5.52 -7.94 -9.39
CA THR A 315 4.55 -8.95 -8.99
C THR A 315 4.25 -8.87 -7.50
N THR A 316 3.00 -8.97 -7.13
CA THR A 316 2.55 -9.00 -5.74
C THR A 316 3.08 -10.21 -5.00
N ALA A 317 3.70 -9.94 -3.87
CA ALA A 317 4.10 -10.90 -2.87
C ALA A 317 3.52 -10.52 -1.50
N TYR A 318 3.50 -11.47 -0.58
CA TYR A 318 3.09 -11.20 0.79
C TYR A 318 3.86 -12.05 1.80
N ARG A 319 3.93 -11.50 3.03
CA ARG A 319 4.52 -12.19 4.19
C ARG A 319 3.63 -12.07 5.40
N GLU A 320 3.46 -13.16 6.12
CA GLU A 320 2.90 -13.16 7.47
C GLU A 320 3.93 -12.59 8.45
N PHE A 321 3.49 -11.77 9.39
CA PHE A 321 4.32 -11.25 10.46
C PHE A 321 3.52 -11.14 11.76
N GLN A 322 4.21 -10.91 12.86
CA GLN A 322 3.57 -10.70 14.16
C GLN A 322 3.76 -9.24 14.60
N ARG A 323 2.66 -8.52 14.79
CA ARG A 323 2.71 -7.18 15.38
C ARG A 323 3.25 -7.24 16.80
N LYS A 324 3.92 -6.17 17.23
CA LYS A 324 4.28 -5.97 18.62
C LYS A 324 3.00 -5.79 19.46
N LYS A 325 3.10 -5.96 20.80
CA LYS A 325 1.95 -5.84 21.71
C LYS A 325 1.26 -4.47 21.67
N ASP A 326 1.98 -3.44 21.31
CA ASP A 326 1.50 -2.06 21.13
C ASP A 326 0.98 -1.75 19.71
N GLY A 327 0.81 -2.77 18.88
CA GLY A 327 0.35 -2.66 17.48
C GLY A 327 1.43 -2.32 16.48
N ARG A 328 2.64 -1.91 16.93
CA ARG A 328 3.75 -1.54 16.05
C ARG A 328 4.21 -2.68 15.17
N ILE A 329 4.74 -2.33 14.00
CA ILE A 329 5.24 -3.27 13.02
C ILE A 329 6.74 -3.52 13.29
N PRO A 330 7.19 -4.78 13.39
CA PRO A 330 8.62 -5.08 13.42
C PRO A 330 9.23 -4.89 12.03
N LYS A 331 10.56 -4.83 11.96
CA LYS A 331 11.25 -4.95 10.66
C LYS A 331 11.02 -6.35 10.09
N ILE A 332 10.54 -6.41 8.83
CA ILE A 332 10.19 -7.63 8.10
C ILE A 332 11.23 -7.86 7.01
N ASN A 333 11.84 -9.04 7.01
CA ASN A 333 12.75 -9.42 5.92
C ASN A 333 11.92 -9.87 4.71
N ILE A 334 12.04 -9.15 3.60
CA ILE A 334 11.40 -9.46 2.31
C ILE A 334 12.40 -9.91 1.24
N GLN A 335 13.68 -10.00 1.58
CA GLN A 335 14.68 -10.48 0.64
C GLN A 335 14.39 -11.94 0.27
N ALA A 336 14.62 -12.28 -1.01
CA ALA A 336 14.57 -13.66 -1.46
C ALA A 336 15.70 -14.46 -0.80
N GLU A 337 15.42 -15.68 -0.45
CA GLU A 337 16.40 -16.66 -0.01
C GLU A 337 17.08 -17.34 -1.18
#